data_32f6567cb92dcc574441392a713fd11b
#
_entry.id   32f6567cb92dcc574441392a713fd11b
#
_cell.length_a   1.000
_cell.length_b   1.000
_cell.length_c   1.000
_cell.angle_alpha   90.00
_cell.angle_beta   90.00
_cell.angle_gamma   90.00
#
_symmetry.space_group_name_H-M   'P 1'
#
loop_
_entity.id
_entity.type
_entity.pdbx_description
1 polymer ?
#
loop_
_entity_poly.entity_id
_entity_poly.type
_entity_poly.pdbx_seq_one_letter_code
_entity_poly.pdbx_strand_id
1 'polypeptide(L)'
;MFSVVFLCLVIFSLWYFRKRLFVGKIVPSLAIRLLLIVLIFLPYQKIYRTFSANENGRIAEGTPLLTKLYNVYDLDWRGLTENARLQSLSFVWFKQLTSKTINKPKEYSKASIDKIYHKYSQLATTLNKNRKEHISDRTVIYVLSESLADPSRISGVKMSRDVIPTINQLKQHYTSGLMKSDGYGGGTANMEFQTLIGLPMYNLNTTVSVLYSDVFPKLNYIPSISNYYKKKNRYAVHLASANNYSRKTVYSKLDFNKFIALDGTPDKAKFLKPASSSYSDQSTYDNVLEYLDPKESQFFSVMTMQNHSPWYADPGDLDVSKEGFSVNENYNLVNYSKLLELTDQDTKAFLERLSKIDKPISVVFYGDHLPGLYPEMAFKAVSYTHLRAHET
;
A
#
# COMPACT_ATOMS: atom_id res chain seq x y z
N MET A 1 -28.29 2.81 2.29
CA MET A 1 -29.76 3.02 2.12
C MET A 1 -30.40 2.01 1.16
N PHE A 2 -29.90 1.83 -0.07
CA PHE A 2 -30.44 0.86 -1.05
C PHE A 2 -30.46 -0.60 -0.55
N SER A 3 -29.42 -1.05 0.14
CA SER A 3 -29.33 -2.44 0.64
C SER A 3 -30.33 -2.74 1.73
N VAL A 4 -30.64 -1.77 2.59
CA VAL A 4 -31.65 -1.91 3.64
C VAL A 4 -33.05 -1.94 3.01
N VAL A 5 -33.30 -1.08 2.03
CA VAL A 5 -34.58 -1.06 1.28
C VAL A 5 -34.76 -2.37 0.51
N PHE A 6 -33.71 -2.87 -0.14
CA PHE A 6 -33.76 -4.16 -0.84
C PHE A 6 -34.03 -5.32 0.13
N LEU A 7 -33.34 -5.37 1.26
CA LEU A 7 -33.56 -6.37 2.28
C LEU A 7 -35.00 -6.28 2.85
N CYS A 8 -35.49 -5.08 3.12
CA CYS A 8 -36.85 -4.85 3.54
C CYS A 8 -37.87 -5.29 2.48
N LEU A 9 -37.62 -5.03 1.21
CA LEU A 9 -38.44 -5.50 0.09
C LEU A 9 -38.45 -7.01 -0.04
N VAL A 10 -37.29 -7.67 0.16
CA VAL A 10 -37.18 -9.13 0.16
C VAL A 10 -37.95 -9.71 1.35
N ILE A 11 -37.75 -9.17 2.56
CA ILE A 11 -38.45 -9.61 3.77
C ILE A 11 -39.96 -9.36 3.63
N PHE A 12 -40.36 -8.18 3.14
CA PHE A 12 -41.74 -7.87 2.87
C PHE A 12 -42.36 -8.78 1.81
N SER A 13 -41.64 -9.06 0.73
CA SER A 13 -42.06 -10.00 -0.31
C SER A 13 -42.23 -11.42 0.27
N LEU A 14 -41.24 -11.88 1.02
CA LEU A 14 -41.30 -13.17 1.71
C LEU A 14 -42.45 -13.24 2.71
N TRP A 15 -42.70 -12.16 3.47
CA TRP A 15 -43.82 -12.06 4.41
C TRP A 15 -45.17 -11.99 3.69
N TYR A 16 -45.30 -11.11 2.66
CA TYR A 16 -46.52 -10.94 1.87
C TYR A 16 -46.91 -12.20 1.11
N PHE A 17 -45.95 -12.87 0.48
CA PHE A 17 -46.17 -14.10 -0.25
C PHE A 17 -46.16 -15.35 0.63
N ARG A 18 -45.74 -15.24 1.90
CA ARG A 18 -45.68 -16.40 2.84
C ARG A 18 -46.96 -17.20 2.90
N LYS A 19 -48.11 -16.51 3.03
CA LYS A 19 -49.40 -17.19 3.06
C LYS A 19 -49.84 -17.73 1.69
N ARG A 20 -49.38 -17.12 0.60
CA ARG A 20 -49.73 -17.55 -0.77
C ARG A 20 -48.74 -18.58 -1.31
N LEU A 21 -47.47 -18.51 -0.91
CA LEU A 21 -46.42 -19.45 -1.31
C LEU A 21 -46.49 -20.81 -0.54
N PHE A 22 -47.08 -20.82 0.65
CA PHE A 22 -47.14 -22.02 1.50
C PHE A 22 -48.51 -22.62 1.64
N VAL A 23 -49.60 -22.01 1.15
CA VAL A 23 -50.99 -22.49 1.27
C VAL A 23 -51.46 -23.20 -0.03
N GLY A 24 -50.63 -23.78 -0.78
CA GLY A 24 -51.00 -24.68 -1.88
C GLY A 24 -50.10 -24.60 -3.08
N LYS A 25 -49.57 -25.73 -3.41
CA LYS A 25 -49.01 -26.18 -4.72
C LYS A 25 -48.35 -25.14 -5.66
N ILE A 26 -47.62 -24.15 -5.15
CA ILE A 26 -46.96 -23.16 -6.01
C ILE A 26 -45.71 -23.70 -6.68
N VAL A 27 -45.10 -24.73 -6.11
CA VAL A 27 -44.04 -25.50 -6.76
C VAL A 27 -44.43 -26.99 -6.70
N PRO A 28 -45.23 -27.43 -7.66
CA PRO A 28 -45.93 -28.73 -7.55
C PRO A 28 -45.03 -29.95 -7.72
N SER A 29 -43.83 -29.80 -8.29
CA SER A 29 -42.97 -30.95 -8.50
C SER A 29 -41.54 -30.71 -8.00
N LEU A 30 -40.89 -31.78 -7.51
CA LEU A 30 -39.47 -31.82 -7.16
C LEU A 30 -38.58 -31.30 -8.32
N ALA A 31 -38.96 -31.60 -9.56
CA ALA A 31 -38.28 -31.20 -10.77
C ALA A 31 -38.18 -29.67 -10.93
N ILE A 32 -39.29 -28.96 -10.63
CA ILE A 32 -39.28 -27.48 -10.73
C ILE A 32 -38.42 -26.87 -9.60
N ARG A 33 -38.41 -27.45 -8.41
CA ARG A 33 -37.56 -27.02 -7.30
C ARG A 33 -36.08 -27.20 -7.67
N LEU A 34 -35.72 -28.34 -8.22
CA LEU A 34 -34.34 -28.61 -8.70
C LEU A 34 -33.95 -27.68 -9.85
N LEU A 35 -34.86 -27.43 -10.78
CA LEU A 35 -34.62 -26.48 -11.86
C LEU A 35 -34.34 -25.05 -11.32
N LEU A 36 -35.13 -24.58 -10.38
CA LEU A 36 -34.93 -23.26 -9.73
C LEU A 36 -33.59 -23.20 -8.98
N ILE A 37 -33.22 -24.26 -8.27
CA ILE A 37 -31.90 -24.34 -7.63
C ILE A 37 -30.79 -24.25 -8.67
N VAL A 38 -30.88 -24.97 -9.75
CA VAL A 38 -29.90 -24.96 -10.86
C VAL A 38 -29.82 -23.57 -11.51
N LEU A 39 -30.96 -22.93 -11.76
CA LEU A 39 -31.02 -21.58 -12.36
C LEU A 39 -30.42 -20.50 -11.46
N ILE A 40 -30.43 -20.67 -10.14
CA ILE A 40 -29.78 -19.78 -9.19
C ILE A 40 -28.31 -20.13 -9.02
N PHE A 41 -28.02 -21.42 -8.91
CA PHE A 41 -26.68 -21.92 -8.58
C PHE A 41 -25.68 -21.74 -9.74
N LEU A 42 -26.08 -21.94 -10.98
CA LEU A 42 -25.17 -21.78 -12.13
C LEU A 42 -24.71 -20.33 -12.32
N PRO A 43 -25.58 -19.30 -12.33
CA PRO A 43 -25.14 -17.91 -12.35
C PRO A 43 -24.28 -17.54 -11.15
N TYR A 44 -24.65 -18.01 -9.94
CA TYR A 44 -23.85 -17.80 -8.74
C TYR A 44 -22.45 -18.40 -8.88
N GLN A 45 -22.33 -19.64 -9.33
CA GLN A 45 -21.02 -20.27 -9.58
C GLN A 45 -20.19 -19.51 -10.63
N LYS A 46 -20.83 -19.02 -11.71
CA LYS A 46 -20.15 -18.22 -12.73
C LYS A 46 -19.63 -16.92 -12.16
N ILE A 47 -20.44 -16.18 -11.39
CA ILE A 47 -20.05 -14.96 -10.69
C ILE A 47 -18.92 -15.27 -9.71
N TYR A 48 -19.08 -16.28 -8.87
CA TYR A 48 -18.06 -16.70 -7.89
C TYR A 48 -16.71 -17.00 -8.58
N ARG A 49 -16.71 -17.80 -9.66
CA ARG A 49 -15.48 -18.12 -10.42
C ARG A 49 -14.86 -16.88 -11.01
N THR A 50 -15.64 -15.97 -11.56
CA THR A 50 -15.18 -14.70 -12.15
C THR A 50 -14.45 -13.85 -11.11
N PHE A 51 -15.01 -13.68 -9.93
CA PHE A 51 -14.37 -12.93 -8.86
C PHE A 51 -13.21 -13.67 -8.20
N SER A 52 -13.25 -15.01 -8.16
CA SER A 52 -12.15 -15.83 -7.61
C SER A 52 -10.93 -15.90 -8.54
N ALA A 53 -11.11 -15.68 -9.83
CA ALA A 53 -10.05 -15.62 -10.84
C ALA A 53 -9.51 -14.19 -11.02
N ASN A 54 -9.85 -13.28 -10.12
CA ASN A 54 -9.37 -11.91 -10.13
C ASN A 54 -7.84 -11.90 -9.90
N GLU A 55 -7.14 -11.20 -10.78
CA GLU A 55 -5.71 -10.94 -10.67
C GLU A 55 -5.47 -9.43 -10.54
N ASN A 56 -4.64 -9.02 -9.59
CA ASN A 56 -4.29 -7.62 -9.36
C ASN A 56 -5.51 -6.66 -9.27
N GLY A 57 -6.58 -7.12 -8.59
CA GLY A 57 -7.77 -6.31 -8.40
C GLY A 57 -8.71 -6.21 -9.60
N ARG A 58 -8.38 -6.83 -10.75
CA ARG A 58 -9.19 -6.80 -11.98
C ARG A 58 -9.92 -8.11 -12.20
N ILE A 59 -11.18 -8.03 -12.64
CA ILE A 59 -11.95 -9.19 -13.05
C ILE A 59 -11.35 -9.77 -14.34
N ALA A 60 -11.14 -11.08 -14.37
CA ALA A 60 -10.55 -11.75 -15.51
C ALA A 60 -11.35 -11.50 -16.80
N GLU A 61 -10.64 -11.41 -17.92
CA GLU A 61 -11.24 -11.38 -19.24
C GLU A 61 -12.07 -12.64 -19.49
N GLY A 62 -13.19 -12.54 -20.19
CA GLY A 62 -14.11 -13.66 -20.45
C GLY A 62 -15.49 -13.51 -19.81
N THR A 63 -15.70 -12.46 -19.05
CA THR A 63 -17.03 -12.03 -18.57
C THR A 63 -17.31 -10.60 -19.03
N PRO A 64 -17.59 -10.36 -20.34
CA PRO A 64 -17.56 -9.03 -20.96
C PRO A 64 -18.41 -7.99 -20.25
N LEU A 65 -19.59 -8.37 -19.72
CA LEU A 65 -20.47 -7.45 -19.01
C LEU A 65 -19.84 -7.00 -17.68
N LEU A 66 -19.32 -7.94 -16.89
CA LEU A 66 -18.71 -7.62 -15.60
C LEU A 66 -17.37 -6.90 -15.77
N THR A 67 -16.56 -7.31 -16.73
CA THR A 67 -15.30 -6.63 -17.07
C THR A 67 -15.56 -5.19 -17.51
N LYS A 68 -16.58 -4.96 -18.36
CA LYS A 68 -16.95 -3.62 -18.81
C LYS A 68 -17.48 -2.74 -17.66
N LEU A 69 -18.19 -3.31 -16.70
CA LEU A 69 -18.76 -2.57 -15.57
C LEU A 69 -17.74 -2.25 -14.47
N TYR A 70 -16.77 -3.15 -14.21
CA TYR A 70 -15.95 -3.08 -13.00
C TYR A 70 -14.46 -2.85 -13.25
N ASN A 71 -13.95 -3.10 -14.46
CA ASN A 71 -12.53 -2.87 -14.78
C ASN A 71 -12.23 -1.50 -15.43
N VAL A 72 -13.23 -0.61 -15.52
CA VAL A 72 -13.06 0.71 -16.16
C VAL A 72 -12.03 1.57 -15.43
N TYR A 73 -11.96 1.44 -14.10
CA TYR A 73 -11.03 2.20 -13.28
C TYR A 73 -10.36 1.28 -12.26
N ASP A 74 -9.06 1.48 -12.04
CA ASP A 74 -8.37 0.94 -10.88
C ASP A 74 -8.69 1.84 -9.67
N LEU A 75 -9.62 1.37 -8.83
CA LEU A 75 -10.08 2.10 -7.66
C LEU A 75 -9.63 1.46 -6.33
N ASP A 76 -8.83 0.40 -6.37
CA ASP A 76 -8.44 -0.33 -5.18
C ASP A 76 -7.68 0.55 -4.16
N TRP A 77 -6.90 1.50 -4.65
CA TRP A 77 -6.19 2.48 -3.84
C TRP A 77 -7.11 3.44 -3.07
N ARG A 78 -8.36 3.64 -3.50
CA ARG A 78 -9.32 4.52 -2.79
C ARG A 78 -9.87 3.90 -1.51
N GLY A 79 -9.63 2.62 -1.28
CA GLY A 79 -10.14 1.88 -0.12
C GLY A 79 -11.57 1.38 -0.29
N LEU A 80 -11.99 0.49 0.62
CA LEU A 80 -13.25 -0.25 0.50
C LEU A 80 -14.50 0.63 0.48
N THR A 81 -14.50 1.72 1.23
CA THR A 81 -15.66 2.63 1.30
C THR A 81 -15.91 3.34 -0.02
N GLU A 82 -14.87 3.89 -0.63
CA GLU A 82 -14.99 4.57 -1.92
C GLU A 82 -15.27 3.57 -3.05
N ASN A 83 -14.66 2.38 -3.01
CA ASN A 83 -14.99 1.32 -3.96
C ASN A 83 -16.47 0.91 -3.86
N ALA A 84 -17.02 0.78 -2.66
CA ALA A 84 -18.43 0.46 -2.49
C ALA A 84 -19.34 1.58 -3.02
N ARG A 85 -18.91 2.84 -2.92
CA ARG A 85 -19.64 4.01 -3.43
C ARG A 85 -19.60 4.09 -4.97
N LEU A 86 -18.44 3.85 -5.58
CA LEU A 86 -18.21 4.07 -7.02
C LEU A 86 -18.54 2.85 -7.87
N GLN A 87 -18.25 1.65 -7.38
CA GLN A 87 -18.50 0.40 -8.11
C GLN A 87 -19.74 -0.34 -7.65
N SER A 88 -20.00 -0.48 -6.42
CA SER A 88 -21.19 -0.93 -5.67
C SER A 88 -20.79 -1.71 -4.41
N LEU A 89 -21.66 -1.74 -3.43
CA LEU A 89 -21.46 -2.56 -2.22
C LEU A 89 -21.42 -4.07 -2.56
N SER A 90 -22.24 -4.51 -3.52
CA SER A 90 -22.26 -5.92 -3.94
C SER A 90 -20.94 -6.33 -4.60
N PHE A 91 -20.31 -5.47 -5.39
CA PHE A 91 -18.98 -5.72 -5.95
C PHE A 91 -17.94 -5.94 -4.85
N VAL A 92 -17.85 -5.01 -3.89
CA VAL A 92 -16.90 -5.12 -2.77
C VAL A 92 -17.17 -6.38 -1.95
N TRP A 93 -18.43 -6.70 -1.71
CA TRP A 93 -18.80 -7.94 -1.02
C TRP A 93 -18.33 -9.19 -1.76
N PHE A 94 -18.66 -9.32 -3.05
CA PHE A 94 -18.21 -10.48 -3.83
C PHE A 94 -16.70 -10.57 -3.88
N LYS A 95 -15.99 -9.46 -4.10
CA LYS A 95 -14.54 -9.42 -4.06
C LYS A 95 -13.99 -9.92 -2.72
N GLN A 96 -14.51 -9.44 -1.59
CA GLN A 96 -14.03 -9.85 -0.27
C GLN A 96 -14.39 -11.30 0.09
N LEU A 97 -15.56 -11.81 -0.31
CA LEU A 97 -16.00 -13.17 -0.05
C LEU A 97 -15.23 -14.21 -0.90
N THR A 98 -14.80 -13.84 -2.09
CA THR A 98 -14.13 -14.75 -3.03
C THR A 98 -12.60 -14.65 -2.95
N SER A 99 -12.05 -13.54 -2.44
CA SER A 99 -10.61 -13.37 -2.33
C SER A 99 -10.01 -14.33 -1.31
N LYS A 100 -8.96 -15.06 -1.72
CA LYS A 100 -8.15 -15.89 -0.83
C LYS A 100 -6.90 -15.10 -0.46
N THR A 101 -6.66 -14.93 0.83
CA THR A 101 -5.47 -14.21 1.31
C THR A 101 -4.20 -15.04 1.14
N ILE A 102 -4.28 -16.33 1.50
CA ILE A 102 -3.16 -17.27 1.43
C ILE A 102 -3.68 -18.68 1.15
N ASN A 103 -2.93 -19.45 0.38
CA ASN A 103 -3.22 -20.85 0.19
C ASN A 103 -2.67 -21.66 1.38
N LYS A 104 -3.48 -22.57 1.92
CA LYS A 104 -3.04 -23.46 3.00
C LYS A 104 -1.88 -24.33 2.50
N PRO A 105 -0.68 -24.27 3.12
CA PRO A 105 0.44 -25.13 2.75
C PRO A 105 0.10 -26.60 2.94
N LYS A 106 0.70 -27.50 2.14
CA LYS A 106 0.45 -28.94 2.21
C LYS A 106 0.76 -29.53 3.59
N GLU A 107 1.83 -29.05 4.24
CA GLU A 107 2.28 -29.54 5.56
C GLU A 107 1.78 -28.68 6.73
N TYR A 108 0.69 -27.93 6.54
CA TYR A 108 0.14 -27.09 7.60
C TYR A 108 -0.46 -27.94 8.72
N SER A 109 0.27 -28.04 9.83
CA SER A 109 -0.12 -28.75 11.04
C SER A 109 0.39 -28.01 12.28
N LYS A 110 -0.19 -28.30 13.45
CA LYS A 110 0.32 -27.77 14.71
C LYS A 110 1.81 -28.10 14.91
N ALA A 111 2.19 -29.35 14.65
CA ALA A 111 3.58 -29.79 14.79
C ALA A 111 4.55 -29.02 13.89
N SER A 112 4.15 -28.72 12.64
CA SER A 112 4.95 -27.90 11.73
C SER A 112 5.10 -26.47 12.24
N ILE A 113 4.03 -25.88 12.76
CA ILE A 113 4.06 -24.53 13.35
C ILE A 113 4.93 -24.49 14.59
N ASP A 114 4.79 -25.46 15.50
CA ASP A 114 5.61 -25.55 16.71
C ASP A 114 7.11 -25.69 16.36
N LYS A 115 7.44 -26.49 15.35
CA LYS A 115 8.82 -26.64 14.86
C LYS A 115 9.38 -25.31 14.34
N ILE A 116 8.61 -24.58 13.55
CA ILE A 116 9.00 -23.25 13.03
C ILE A 116 9.19 -22.27 14.20
N TYR A 117 8.26 -22.22 15.13
CA TYR A 117 8.33 -21.38 16.31
C TYR A 117 9.60 -21.63 17.13
N HIS A 118 9.88 -22.90 17.46
CA HIS A 118 11.08 -23.24 18.23
C HIS A 118 12.37 -22.87 17.50
N LYS A 119 12.46 -23.18 16.20
CA LYS A 119 13.63 -22.80 15.38
C LYS A 119 13.92 -21.29 15.44
N TYR A 120 12.91 -20.48 15.19
CA TYR A 120 13.11 -19.02 15.12
C TYR A 120 13.21 -18.37 16.50
N SER A 121 12.59 -18.93 17.55
CA SER A 121 12.78 -18.48 18.92
C SER A 121 14.21 -18.72 19.40
N GLN A 122 14.82 -19.88 19.07
CA GLN A 122 16.23 -20.16 19.37
C GLN A 122 17.15 -19.21 18.62
N LEU A 123 16.88 -18.98 17.32
CA LEU A 123 17.64 -18.02 16.52
C LEU A 123 17.57 -16.60 17.10
N ALA A 124 16.36 -16.13 17.44
CA ALA A 124 16.16 -14.83 18.08
C ALA A 124 16.91 -14.70 19.40
N THR A 125 16.85 -15.72 20.26
CA THR A 125 17.61 -15.78 21.52
C THR A 125 19.12 -15.65 21.27
N THR A 126 19.63 -16.37 20.27
CA THR A 126 21.05 -16.33 19.91
C THR A 126 21.47 -14.96 19.40
N LEU A 127 20.69 -14.35 18.48
CA LEU A 127 20.97 -13.02 17.95
C LEU A 127 20.90 -11.94 19.02
N ASN A 128 19.99 -12.08 19.98
CA ASN A 128 19.79 -11.08 21.03
C ASN A 128 20.82 -11.14 22.16
N LYS A 129 21.60 -12.21 22.28
CA LYS A 129 22.67 -12.31 23.30
C LYS A 129 23.65 -11.13 23.25
N ASN A 130 23.95 -10.62 22.08
CA ASN A 130 24.91 -9.53 21.86
C ASN A 130 24.24 -8.16 21.66
N ARG A 131 22.91 -8.09 21.72
CA ARG A 131 22.15 -6.84 21.57
C ARG A 131 21.86 -6.26 22.96
N LYS A 132 22.42 -5.08 23.25
CA LYS A 132 22.26 -4.38 24.54
C LYS A 132 21.19 -3.31 24.50
N GLU A 133 20.86 -2.81 23.33
CA GLU A 133 19.91 -1.71 23.15
C GLU A 133 18.55 -2.22 22.69
N HIS A 134 17.49 -1.60 23.19
CA HIS A 134 16.13 -1.85 22.76
C HIS A 134 15.70 -0.79 21.74
N ILE A 135 14.91 -1.18 20.76
CA ILE A 135 14.38 -0.26 19.75
C ILE A 135 13.54 0.86 20.40
N SER A 136 12.88 0.56 21.51
CA SER A 136 12.07 1.51 22.28
C SER A 136 12.88 2.55 23.07
N ASP A 137 14.22 2.41 23.16
CA ASP A 137 15.06 3.34 23.88
C ASP A 137 15.40 4.59 23.05
N ARG A 138 14.97 4.62 21.80
CA ARG A 138 15.18 5.72 20.85
C ARG A 138 13.91 6.06 20.10
N THR A 139 13.83 7.25 19.52
CA THR A 139 12.82 7.56 18.52
C THR A 139 13.19 6.91 17.20
N VAL A 140 12.20 6.28 16.55
CA VAL A 140 12.38 5.70 15.22
C VAL A 140 11.42 6.36 14.24
N ILE A 141 11.97 6.85 13.14
CA ILE A 141 11.24 7.53 12.07
C ILE A 141 11.38 6.69 10.80
N TYR A 142 10.32 6.05 10.37
CA TYR A 142 10.24 5.40 9.07
C TYR A 142 9.76 6.42 8.05
N VAL A 143 10.59 6.73 7.07
CA VAL A 143 10.28 7.63 5.96
C VAL A 143 10.16 6.82 4.68
N LEU A 144 8.95 6.59 4.25
CA LEU A 144 8.65 6.11 2.91
C LEU A 144 8.66 7.34 1.98
N SER A 145 9.70 7.43 1.16
CA SER A 145 9.84 8.49 0.17
C SER A 145 9.16 8.05 -1.12
N GLU A 146 8.09 8.73 -1.47
CA GLU A 146 7.26 8.45 -2.66
C GLU A 146 8.11 8.36 -3.92
N SER A 147 7.95 7.25 -4.65
CA SER A 147 8.61 7.00 -5.95
C SER A 147 10.13 7.23 -5.95
N LEU A 148 10.82 7.05 -4.81
CA LEU A 148 12.26 7.28 -4.71
C LEU A 148 13.03 6.22 -5.47
N ALA A 149 13.58 6.58 -6.61
CA ALA A 149 14.44 5.73 -7.42
C ALA A 149 15.49 6.57 -8.15
N ASP A 150 16.73 6.09 -8.17
CA ASP A 150 17.84 6.77 -8.83
C ASP A 150 17.76 6.60 -10.36
N PRO A 151 17.51 7.68 -11.13
CA PRO A 151 17.39 7.60 -12.58
C PRO A 151 18.70 7.15 -13.27
N SER A 152 19.85 7.39 -12.65
CA SER A 152 21.15 7.00 -13.20
C SER A 152 21.32 5.49 -13.35
N ARG A 153 20.51 4.70 -12.63
CA ARG A 153 20.48 3.24 -12.70
C ARG A 153 19.76 2.70 -13.94
N ILE A 154 19.04 3.54 -14.65
CA ILE A 154 18.41 3.16 -15.92
C ILE A 154 19.45 3.32 -17.03
N SER A 155 19.75 2.21 -17.69
CA SER A 155 20.79 2.18 -18.75
C SER A 155 20.51 3.23 -19.83
N GLY A 156 21.51 4.05 -20.14
CA GLY A 156 21.46 5.09 -21.17
C GLY A 156 20.79 6.41 -20.74
N VAL A 157 20.38 6.57 -19.50
CA VAL A 157 20.02 7.89 -18.96
C VAL A 157 21.28 8.72 -18.81
N LYS A 158 21.26 9.95 -19.37
CA LYS A 158 22.31 10.94 -19.25
C LYS A 158 21.81 12.04 -18.32
N MET A 159 22.66 12.49 -17.42
CA MET A 159 22.35 13.54 -16.42
C MET A 159 23.49 14.53 -16.35
N SER A 160 23.18 15.83 -16.28
CA SER A 160 24.17 16.90 -16.14
C SER A 160 24.84 16.89 -14.76
N ARG A 161 24.18 16.34 -13.73
CA ARG A 161 24.70 16.18 -12.36
C ARG A 161 23.97 15.08 -11.60
N ASP A 162 24.56 14.64 -10.48
CA ASP A 162 23.89 13.75 -9.51
C ASP A 162 22.75 14.53 -8.83
N VAL A 163 21.53 14.01 -8.87
CA VAL A 163 20.34 14.65 -8.27
C VAL A 163 20.06 14.19 -6.84
N ILE A 164 20.78 13.16 -6.34
CA ILE A 164 20.62 12.65 -4.97
C ILE A 164 21.99 12.50 -4.26
N PRO A 165 22.85 13.54 -4.29
CA PRO A 165 24.22 13.42 -3.78
C PRO A 165 24.29 13.12 -2.28
N THR A 166 23.39 13.72 -1.47
CA THR A 166 23.33 13.47 -0.02
C THR A 166 22.91 12.02 0.27
N ILE A 167 21.86 11.54 -0.40
CA ILE A 167 21.39 10.15 -0.25
C ILE A 167 22.50 9.17 -0.68
N ASN A 168 23.21 9.45 -1.79
CA ASN A 168 24.33 8.62 -2.24
C ASN A 168 25.49 8.63 -1.25
N GLN A 169 25.80 9.75 -0.62
CA GLN A 169 26.79 9.83 0.45
C GLN A 169 26.36 9.02 1.69
N LEU A 170 25.09 9.15 2.11
CA LEU A 170 24.56 8.38 3.24
C LEU A 170 24.63 6.87 2.99
N LYS A 171 24.37 6.42 1.76
CA LYS A 171 24.50 5.00 1.38
C LYS A 171 25.91 4.44 1.53
N GLN A 172 26.95 5.28 1.44
CA GLN A 172 28.34 4.87 1.62
C GLN A 172 28.74 4.74 3.10
N HIS A 173 28.10 5.52 3.98
CA HIS A 173 28.49 5.63 5.40
C HIS A 173 27.56 4.89 6.35
N TYR A 174 26.35 4.54 5.93
CA TYR A 174 25.34 3.89 6.77
C TYR A 174 24.84 2.59 6.14
N THR A 175 24.11 1.80 6.93
CA THR A 175 23.46 0.59 6.43
C THR A 175 22.53 0.95 5.28
N SER A 176 22.80 0.39 4.11
CA SER A 176 22.03 0.66 2.91
C SER A 176 21.91 -0.59 2.04
N GLY A 177 20.97 -0.58 1.11
CA GLY A 177 20.77 -1.67 0.16
C GLY A 177 19.59 -1.42 -0.75
N LEU A 178 19.36 -2.37 -1.64
CA LEU A 178 18.17 -2.39 -2.48
C LEU A 178 17.04 -3.08 -1.75
N MET A 179 15.86 -2.47 -1.79
CA MET A 179 14.64 -3.06 -1.30
C MET A 179 13.79 -3.53 -2.49
N LYS A 180 13.31 -4.77 -2.42
CA LYS A 180 12.36 -5.27 -3.42
C LYS A 180 11.03 -4.55 -3.25
N SER A 181 10.48 -4.05 -4.36
CA SER A 181 9.13 -3.52 -4.42
C SER A 181 8.23 -4.42 -5.25
N ASP A 182 6.99 -4.60 -4.80
CA ASP A 182 5.94 -5.30 -5.54
C ASP A 182 5.10 -4.31 -6.39
N GLY A 183 5.48 -3.02 -6.42
CA GLY A 183 4.80 -1.96 -7.17
C GLY A 183 5.65 -1.35 -8.28
N TYR A 184 4.97 -0.87 -9.34
CA TYR A 184 5.53 -0.01 -10.38
C TYR A 184 4.55 1.14 -10.65
N GLY A 185 4.98 2.37 -10.43
CA GLY A 185 4.13 3.55 -10.58
C GLY A 185 2.91 3.57 -9.66
N GLY A 186 2.97 2.84 -8.54
CA GLY A 186 1.91 2.73 -7.55
C GLY A 186 2.09 1.53 -6.63
N GLY A 187 1.18 1.36 -5.67
CA GLY A 187 1.27 0.28 -4.68
C GLY A 187 1.93 0.68 -3.37
N THR A 188 2.10 1.97 -3.10
CA THR A 188 2.72 2.53 -1.89
C THR A 188 2.27 1.85 -0.60
N ALA A 189 0.96 1.63 -0.44
CA ALA A 189 0.41 0.99 0.76
C ALA A 189 0.87 -0.47 0.95
N ASN A 190 1.26 -1.17 -0.12
CA ASN A 190 1.80 -2.52 -0.01
C ASN A 190 3.19 -2.51 0.60
N MET A 191 4.03 -1.54 0.21
CA MET A 191 5.36 -1.38 0.80
C MET A 191 5.29 -0.88 2.23
N GLU A 192 4.39 0.06 2.52
CA GLU A 192 4.08 0.54 3.86
C GLU A 192 3.65 -0.61 4.79
N PHE A 193 2.72 -1.45 4.34
CA PHE A 193 2.31 -2.65 5.08
C PHE A 193 3.49 -3.59 5.37
N GLN A 194 4.27 -3.92 4.34
CA GLN A 194 5.37 -4.88 4.47
C GLN A 194 6.45 -4.38 5.43
N THR A 195 6.76 -3.10 5.42
CA THR A 195 7.75 -2.50 6.32
C THR A 195 7.26 -2.38 7.75
N LEU A 196 5.98 -2.07 7.96
CA LEU A 196 5.39 -1.97 9.31
C LEU A 196 5.11 -3.33 9.96
N ILE A 197 4.65 -4.31 9.17
CA ILE A 197 4.12 -5.59 9.65
C ILE A 197 5.14 -6.73 9.49
N GLY A 198 6.08 -6.61 8.55
CA GLY A 198 7.08 -7.64 8.28
C GLY A 198 6.55 -8.87 7.51
N LEU A 199 5.38 -8.78 6.89
CA LEU A 199 4.77 -9.85 6.09
C LEU A 199 4.92 -9.54 4.60
N PRO A 200 5.75 -10.27 3.85
CA PRO A 200 5.97 -10.01 2.43
C PRO A 200 4.75 -10.41 1.59
N MET A 201 4.43 -9.61 0.58
CA MET A 201 3.35 -9.88 -0.37
C MET A 201 3.56 -11.17 -1.16
N TYR A 202 4.79 -11.57 -1.41
CA TYR A 202 5.18 -12.78 -2.14
C TYR A 202 4.47 -14.07 -1.66
N ASN A 203 4.16 -14.18 -0.36
CA ASN A 203 3.51 -15.37 0.21
C ASN A 203 1.98 -15.35 0.09
N LEU A 204 1.42 -14.28 -0.47
CA LEU A 204 -0.03 -14.11 -0.57
C LEU A 204 -0.55 -14.60 -1.92
N ASN A 205 -1.87 -14.77 -2.00
CA ASN A 205 -2.52 -15.19 -3.23
C ASN A 205 -2.54 -14.05 -4.25
N THR A 206 -2.48 -14.36 -5.54
CA THR A 206 -2.51 -13.39 -6.65
C THR A 206 -3.80 -12.55 -6.71
N THR A 207 -4.85 -12.97 -6.00
CA THR A 207 -6.09 -12.17 -5.84
C THR A 207 -5.95 -11.00 -4.89
N VAL A 208 -4.82 -10.90 -4.16
CA VAL A 208 -4.51 -9.79 -3.27
C VAL A 208 -3.84 -8.69 -4.06
N SER A 209 -4.47 -7.52 -4.13
CA SER A 209 -3.92 -6.34 -4.80
C SER A 209 -3.46 -5.25 -3.82
N VAL A 210 -4.26 -5.00 -2.78
CA VAL A 210 -3.96 -4.00 -1.76
C VAL A 210 -4.00 -4.62 -0.39
N LEU A 211 -2.83 -4.71 0.26
CA LEU A 211 -2.68 -5.37 1.56
C LEU A 211 -3.55 -4.76 2.66
N TYR A 212 -3.72 -3.44 2.66
CA TYR A 212 -4.54 -2.74 3.63
C TYR A 212 -6.04 -3.01 3.50
N SER A 213 -6.51 -3.30 2.29
CA SER A 213 -7.93 -3.60 2.02
C SER A 213 -8.23 -5.10 2.01
N ASP A 214 -7.31 -5.91 1.49
CA ASP A 214 -7.56 -7.32 1.21
C ASP A 214 -7.08 -8.26 2.33
N VAL A 215 -6.04 -7.88 3.05
CA VAL A 215 -5.38 -8.71 4.07
C VAL A 215 -5.61 -8.17 5.48
N PHE A 216 -5.30 -6.90 5.70
CA PHE A 216 -5.30 -6.29 7.03
C PHE A 216 -6.62 -6.46 7.81
N PRO A 217 -7.82 -6.32 7.19
CA PRO A 217 -9.09 -6.52 7.90
C PRO A 217 -9.30 -7.96 8.41
N LYS A 218 -8.63 -8.93 7.80
CA LYS A 218 -8.75 -10.37 8.10
C LYS A 218 -7.76 -10.82 9.20
N LEU A 219 -6.81 -9.98 9.59
CA LEU A 219 -5.84 -10.30 10.62
C LEU A 219 -6.45 -10.10 12.01
N ASN A 220 -6.44 -11.16 12.83
CA ASN A 220 -6.85 -11.11 14.24
C ASN A 220 -5.75 -10.50 15.12
N TYR A 221 -4.50 -10.80 14.81
CA TYR A 221 -3.32 -10.23 15.45
C TYR A 221 -2.45 -9.55 14.39
N ILE A 222 -2.01 -8.35 14.68
CA ILE A 222 -1.24 -7.53 13.74
C ILE A 222 0.11 -7.24 14.40
N PRO A 223 1.16 -8.02 14.07
CA PRO A 223 2.51 -7.68 14.50
C PRO A 223 2.95 -6.42 13.76
N SER A 224 3.36 -5.41 14.48
CA SER A 224 3.90 -4.17 13.90
C SER A 224 5.12 -3.73 14.66
N ILE A 225 6.10 -3.16 13.96
CA ILE A 225 7.27 -2.52 14.57
C ILE A 225 6.84 -1.42 15.54
N SER A 226 5.72 -0.75 15.29
CA SER A 226 5.16 0.27 16.17
C SER A 226 4.74 -0.27 17.54
N ASN A 227 4.49 -1.59 17.67
CA ASN A 227 4.05 -2.20 18.93
C ASN A 227 5.10 -2.13 20.06
N TYR A 228 6.38 -1.86 19.72
CA TYR A 228 7.42 -1.62 20.72
C TYR A 228 7.30 -0.27 21.43
N TYR A 229 6.40 0.60 20.98
CA TYR A 229 6.16 1.94 21.53
C TYR A 229 4.82 2.03 22.22
N LYS A 230 4.70 2.89 23.24
CA LYS A 230 3.41 3.20 23.87
C LYS A 230 2.45 3.79 22.84
N LYS A 231 1.17 3.48 22.92
CA LYS A 231 0.15 3.99 21.97
C LYS A 231 0.22 5.52 21.80
N LYS A 232 0.35 6.27 22.91
CA LYS A 232 0.46 7.74 22.91
C LYS A 232 1.65 8.28 22.11
N ASN A 233 2.66 7.44 21.83
CA ASN A 233 3.93 7.79 21.20
C ASN A 233 4.04 7.29 19.75
N ARG A 234 2.91 6.88 19.12
CA ARG A 234 2.87 6.42 17.73
C ARG A 234 2.19 7.47 16.86
N TYR A 235 2.87 7.92 15.82
CA TYR A 235 2.42 8.98 14.92
C TYR A 235 2.53 8.55 13.46
N ALA A 236 1.52 8.85 12.66
CA ALA A 236 1.57 8.75 11.21
C ALA A 236 1.48 10.15 10.59
N VAL A 237 2.25 10.40 9.53
CA VAL A 237 2.25 11.67 8.80
C VAL A 237 2.17 11.39 7.30
N HIS A 238 1.16 11.95 6.63
CA HIS A 238 0.96 11.78 5.20
C HIS A 238 0.18 12.95 4.61
N LEU A 239 0.82 13.74 3.76
CA LEU A 239 0.19 14.94 3.18
C LEU A 239 -0.72 14.61 1.99
N ALA A 240 -1.64 13.65 2.22
CA ALA A 240 -2.75 13.30 1.34
C ALA A 240 -3.97 12.92 2.19
N SER A 241 -5.02 12.38 1.56
CA SER A 241 -6.21 11.92 2.28
C SER A 241 -5.93 10.66 3.11
N ALA A 242 -6.29 10.68 4.39
CA ALA A 242 -6.21 9.51 5.26
C ALA A 242 -7.14 8.36 4.83
N ASN A 243 -8.09 8.63 3.94
CA ASN A 243 -9.00 7.62 3.42
C ASN A 243 -8.36 6.76 2.32
N ASN A 244 -7.33 7.27 1.62
CA ASN A 244 -6.61 6.50 0.61
C ASN A 244 -6.07 5.21 1.20
N TYR A 245 -6.26 4.09 0.49
CA TYR A 245 -5.88 2.73 0.94
C TYR A 245 -6.51 2.32 2.28
N SER A 246 -7.57 2.99 2.74
CA SER A 246 -8.17 2.79 4.08
C SER A 246 -7.20 3.06 5.24
N ARG A 247 -6.17 3.89 5.05
CA ARG A 247 -5.12 4.18 6.06
C ARG A 247 -5.69 4.62 7.39
N LYS A 248 -6.74 5.45 7.41
CA LYS A 248 -7.42 5.84 8.65
C LYS A 248 -7.80 4.63 9.51
N THR A 249 -8.41 3.62 8.90
CA THR A 249 -8.81 2.39 9.59
C THR A 249 -7.59 1.58 10.03
N VAL A 250 -6.57 1.50 9.17
CA VAL A 250 -5.33 0.77 9.44
C VAL A 250 -4.58 1.37 10.64
N TYR A 251 -4.28 2.65 10.62
CA TYR A 251 -3.56 3.31 11.71
C TYR A 251 -4.34 3.35 13.02
N SER A 252 -5.68 3.48 12.95
CA SER A 252 -6.54 3.32 14.13
C SER A 252 -6.43 1.91 14.73
N LYS A 253 -6.46 0.86 13.89
CA LYS A 253 -6.36 -0.53 14.35
C LYS A 253 -4.96 -0.91 14.84
N LEU A 254 -3.92 -0.18 14.40
CA LEU A 254 -2.55 -0.28 14.90
C LEU A 254 -2.32 0.56 16.18
N ASP A 255 -3.37 1.18 16.72
CA ASP A 255 -3.32 2.03 17.91
C ASP A 255 -2.37 3.23 17.77
N PHE A 256 -2.32 3.86 16.60
CA PHE A 256 -1.61 5.12 16.46
C PHE A 256 -2.37 6.24 17.16
N ASN A 257 -1.65 7.08 17.91
CA ASN A 257 -2.21 8.21 18.66
C ASN A 257 -2.75 9.29 17.73
N LYS A 258 -1.97 9.62 16.69
CA LYS A 258 -2.32 10.64 15.70
C LYS A 258 -1.99 10.16 14.29
N PHE A 259 -2.86 10.56 13.39
CA PHE A 259 -2.61 10.45 11.95
C PHE A 259 -2.77 11.84 11.32
N ILE A 260 -1.64 12.53 11.15
CA ILE A 260 -1.55 13.86 10.58
C ILE A 260 -1.70 13.74 9.05
N ALA A 261 -2.78 14.31 8.51
CA ALA A 261 -3.10 14.23 7.09
C ALA A 261 -3.81 15.50 6.59
N LEU A 262 -4.07 15.59 5.28
CA LEU A 262 -4.85 16.71 4.71
C LEU A 262 -6.32 16.64 5.11
N ASP A 263 -6.88 15.44 5.04
CA ASP A 263 -8.29 15.18 5.38
C ASP A 263 -8.50 13.75 5.90
N GLY A 264 -9.75 13.39 6.19
CA GLY A 264 -10.13 12.06 6.65
C GLY A 264 -9.82 11.78 8.13
N THR A 265 -9.09 12.65 8.81
CA THR A 265 -8.70 12.55 10.22
C THR A 265 -8.93 13.90 10.95
N PRO A 266 -9.11 13.92 12.28
CA PRO A 266 -9.12 15.15 13.06
C PRO A 266 -7.76 15.84 13.10
N ASP A 267 -6.66 15.08 12.97
CA ASP A 267 -5.28 15.58 13.07
C ASP A 267 -4.84 16.17 11.72
N LYS A 268 -5.08 17.47 11.52
CA LYS A 268 -4.73 18.16 10.29
C LYS A 268 -3.26 18.54 10.24
N ALA A 269 -2.66 18.40 9.04
CA ALA A 269 -1.32 18.93 8.77
C ALA A 269 -1.30 20.45 8.92
N LYS A 270 -0.26 20.96 9.58
CA LYS A 270 -0.07 22.39 9.84
C LYS A 270 0.78 23.06 8.76
N PHE A 271 1.81 22.36 8.28
CA PHE A 271 2.77 22.87 7.31
C PHE A 271 2.42 22.30 5.94
N LEU A 272 2.14 23.17 4.99
CA LEU A 272 1.65 22.83 3.66
C LEU A 272 2.29 23.76 2.62
N LYS A 273 3.48 23.40 2.11
CA LYS A 273 4.14 24.09 0.99
C LYS A 273 3.91 23.26 -0.28
N PRO A 274 3.21 23.79 -1.27
CA PRO A 274 2.98 23.06 -2.52
C PRO A 274 4.29 22.70 -3.22
N ALA A 275 4.33 21.51 -3.83
CA ALA A 275 5.39 21.05 -4.72
C ALA A 275 4.78 20.10 -5.75
N SER A 276 5.06 20.35 -7.05
CA SER A 276 4.48 19.53 -8.12
C SER A 276 2.94 19.45 -8.01
N SER A 277 2.41 18.25 -8.11
CA SER A 277 0.97 17.95 -7.96
C SER A 277 0.54 17.77 -6.49
N SER A 278 1.44 17.94 -5.52
CA SER A 278 1.19 17.67 -4.11
C SER A 278 1.90 18.68 -3.19
N TYR A 279 2.47 18.22 -2.09
CA TYR A 279 3.19 19.02 -1.08
C TYR A 279 4.65 18.56 -0.96
N SER A 280 5.53 19.51 -0.58
CA SER A 280 6.96 19.25 -0.46
C SER A 280 7.30 18.27 0.65
N ASP A 281 8.43 17.58 0.49
CA ASP A 281 8.98 16.71 1.53
C ASP A 281 9.35 17.54 2.76
N GLN A 282 9.84 18.78 2.57
CA GLN A 282 10.04 19.74 3.66
C GLN A 282 8.77 19.89 4.53
N SER A 283 7.60 20.08 3.90
CA SER A 283 6.33 20.21 4.64
C SER A 283 6.02 18.95 5.45
N THR A 284 6.28 17.78 4.87
CA THR A 284 6.08 16.50 5.56
C THR A 284 6.99 16.40 6.78
N TYR A 285 8.27 16.76 6.65
CA TYR A 285 9.26 16.76 7.73
C TYR A 285 8.95 17.81 8.79
N ASP A 286 8.48 18.99 8.43
CA ASP A 286 8.06 20.02 9.37
C ASP A 286 6.88 19.55 10.24
N ASN A 287 5.94 18.80 9.66
CA ASN A 287 4.86 18.16 10.44
C ASN A 287 5.40 17.04 11.36
N VAL A 288 6.44 16.30 11.01
CA VAL A 288 7.09 15.34 11.91
C VAL A 288 7.71 16.06 13.10
N LEU A 289 8.48 17.12 12.83
CA LEU A 289 9.19 17.88 13.86
C LEU A 289 8.26 18.61 14.84
N GLU A 290 7.07 19.01 14.39
CA GLU A 290 6.02 19.60 15.25
C GLU A 290 5.57 18.65 16.37
N TYR A 291 5.54 17.34 16.09
CA TYR A 291 5.09 16.32 17.05
C TYR A 291 6.24 15.56 17.71
N LEU A 292 7.49 15.92 17.39
CA LEU A 292 8.65 15.27 17.98
C LEU A 292 8.88 15.77 19.42
N ASP A 293 8.69 14.88 20.38
CA ASP A 293 8.95 15.16 21.79
C ASP A 293 10.43 14.86 22.10
N PRO A 294 11.22 15.82 22.62
CA PRO A 294 12.63 15.60 22.95
C PRO A 294 12.85 14.61 24.12
N LYS A 295 11.84 14.33 24.92
CA LYS A 295 11.95 13.48 26.12
C LYS A 295 11.41 12.07 25.97
N GLU A 296 10.45 11.85 25.06
CA GLU A 296 9.76 10.56 24.89
C GLU A 296 10.30 9.82 23.68
N SER A 297 10.53 8.53 23.80
CA SER A 297 10.79 7.68 22.62
C SER A 297 9.51 7.47 21.82
N GLN A 298 9.56 7.80 20.54
CA GLN A 298 8.40 7.83 19.65
C GLN A 298 8.63 6.97 18.40
N PHE A 299 7.54 6.53 17.80
CA PHE A 299 7.54 5.91 16.48
C PHE A 299 6.77 6.79 15.49
N PHE A 300 7.41 7.12 14.38
CA PHE A 300 6.79 7.83 13.28
C PHE A 300 6.75 6.95 12.02
N SER A 301 5.58 6.83 11.42
CA SER A 301 5.38 6.31 10.07
C SER A 301 5.08 7.49 9.16
N VAL A 302 6.01 7.82 8.28
CA VAL A 302 5.98 9.01 7.44
C VAL A 302 5.94 8.59 5.98
N MET A 303 4.99 9.12 5.22
CA MET A 303 4.86 8.90 3.78
C MET A 303 4.88 10.27 3.09
N THR A 304 5.87 10.50 2.24
CA THR A 304 5.97 11.75 1.47
C THR A 304 5.11 11.70 0.20
N MET A 305 4.98 12.82 -0.49
CA MET A 305 4.13 12.93 -1.68
C MET A 305 4.76 13.74 -2.82
N GLN A 306 5.94 14.36 -2.61
CA GLN A 306 6.53 15.31 -3.55
C GLN A 306 6.77 14.70 -4.93
N ASN A 307 7.24 13.45 -4.97
CA ASN A 307 7.58 12.74 -6.21
C ASN A 307 6.41 11.98 -6.83
N HIS A 308 5.18 12.12 -6.29
CA HIS A 308 3.99 11.50 -6.87
C HIS A 308 3.65 12.10 -8.24
N SER A 309 3.32 11.26 -9.20
CA SER A 309 2.86 11.70 -10.53
C SER A 309 1.54 12.48 -10.48
N PRO A 310 1.27 13.39 -11.42
CA PRO A 310 2.13 13.87 -12.50
C PRO A 310 3.22 14.82 -11.99
N TRP A 311 4.38 14.87 -12.71
CA TRP A 311 5.55 15.62 -12.29
C TRP A 311 5.61 17.00 -12.96
N TYR A 312 5.58 18.04 -12.15
CA TYR A 312 5.70 19.44 -12.57
C TYR A 312 6.79 20.11 -11.76
N ALA A 313 7.88 20.50 -12.41
CA ALA A 313 8.96 21.25 -11.80
C ALA A 313 9.60 22.15 -12.85
N ASP A 314 10.24 23.24 -12.40
CA ASP A 314 11.17 23.99 -13.23
C ASP A 314 12.55 23.33 -13.12
N PRO A 315 13.04 22.66 -14.17
CA PRO A 315 14.33 21.97 -14.12
C PRO A 315 15.51 22.95 -13.99
N GLY A 316 15.33 24.24 -14.36
CA GLY A 316 16.42 25.23 -14.41
C GLY A 316 17.50 24.77 -15.38
N ASP A 317 18.73 24.61 -14.86
CA ASP A 317 19.92 24.14 -15.60
C ASP A 317 20.13 22.61 -15.56
N LEU A 318 19.21 21.88 -14.94
CA LEU A 318 19.26 20.41 -14.91
C LEU A 318 18.87 19.83 -16.27
N ASP A 319 19.79 19.11 -16.89
CA ASP A 319 19.53 18.33 -18.09
C ASP A 319 19.55 16.83 -17.76
N VAL A 320 18.44 16.17 -18.08
CA VAL A 320 18.27 14.71 -17.93
C VAL A 320 17.53 14.19 -19.14
N SER A 321 18.12 13.25 -19.82
CA SER A 321 17.52 12.66 -21.02
C SER A 321 17.93 11.22 -21.23
N LYS A 322 17.16 10.52 -22.06
CA LYS A 322 17.48 9.19 -22.55
C LYS A 322 17.15 9.08 -24.03
N GLU A 323 18.12 8.65 -24.81
CA GLU A 323 17.93 8.36 -26.23
C GLU A 323 16.85 7.26 -26.42
N GLY A 324 15.96 7.46 -27.38
CA GLY A 324 14.82 6.59 -27.66
C GLY A 324 13.57 6.91 -26.84
N PHE A 325 13.64 7.83 -25.86
CA PHE A 325 12.45 8.36 -25.21
C PHE A 325 11.79 9.44 -26.07
N SER A 326 10.46 9.44 -26.07
CA SER A 326 9.67 10.54 -26.65
C SER A 326 9.91 11.85 -25.93
N VAL A 327 9.49 12.96 -26.54
CA VAL A 327 9.56 14.30 -25.91
C VAL A 327 8.85 14.32 -24.56
N ASN A 328 7.68 13.69 -24.45
CA ASN A 328 6.92 13.66 -23.20
C ASN A 328 7.57 12.77 -22.12
N GLU A 329 8.18 11.66 -22.52
CA GLU A 329 8.91 10.81 -21.58
C GLU A 329 10.16 11.51 -21.02
N ASN A 330 10.93 12.21 -21.86
CA ASN A 330 12.06 13.02 -21.42
C ASN A 330 11.61 14.21 -20.56
N TYR A 331 10.47 14.85 -20.90
CA TYR A 331 9.88 15.89 -20.08
C TYR A 331 9.53 15.37 -18.67
N ASN A 332 8.89 14.23 -18.56
CA ASN A 332 8.60 13.60 -17.26
C ASN A 332 9.88 13.19 -16.53
N LEU A 333 10.89 12.68 -17.23
CA LEU A 333 12.15 12.26 -16.64
C LEU A 333 12.91 13.43 -16.02
N VAL A 334 13.03 14.58 -16.70
CA VAL A 334 13.72 15.74 -16.17
C VAL A 334 12.97 16.37 -14.99
N ASN A 335 11.65 16.48 -15.08
CA ASN A 335 10.83 17.02 -13.98
C ASN A 335 10.87 16.12 -12.73
N TYR A 336 10.74 14.81 -12.91
CA TYR A 336 10.91 13.87 -11.83
C TYR A 336 12.31 13.95 -11.20
N SER A 337 13.35 14.02 -12.01
CA SER A 337 14.73 14.17 -11.52
C SER A 337 14.93 15.46 -10.74
N LYS A 338 14.28 16.57 -11.16
CA LYS A 338 14.29 17.82 -10.40
C LYS A 338 13.58 17.69 -9.05
N LEU A 339 12.47 16.98 -8.98
CA LEU A 339 11.79 16.72 -7.70
C LEU A 339 12.64 15.83 -6.77
N LEU A 340 13.39 14.87 -7.32
CA LEU A 340 14.36 14.11 -6.53
C LEU A 340 15.50 14.98 -5.97
N GLU A 341 15.99 15.94 -6.75
CA GLU A 341 16.99 16.90 -6.26
C GLU A 341 16.45 17.71 -5.07
N LEU A 342 15.18 18.12 -5.12
CA LEU A 342 14.53 18.78 -3.98
C LEU A 342 14.33 17.81 -2.80
N THR A 343 13.95 16.56 -3.04
CA THR A 343 13.85 15.51 -2.00
C THR A 343 15.19 15.32 -1.29
N ASP A 344 16.32 15.29 -2.01
CA ASP A 344 17.65 15.15 -1.43
C ASP A 344 17.99 16.33 -0.52
N GLN A 345 17.71 17.57 -0.98
CA GLN A 345 17.92 18.80 -0.22
C GLN A 345 17.06 18.85 1.05
N ASP A 346 15.79 18.55 0.93
CA ASP A 346 14.83 18.54 2.05
C ASP A 346 15.19 17.45 3.07
N THR A 347 15.62 16.28 2.60
CA THR A 347 16.08 15.18 3.46
C THR A 347 17.35 15.56 4.22
N LYS A 348 18.33 16.19 3.53
CA LYS A 348 19.53 16.71 4.19
C LYS A 348 19.17 17.68 5.32
N ALA A 349 18.34 18.68 5.02
CA ALA A 349 17.92 19.68 6.00
C ALA A 349 17.17 19.06 7.18
N PHE A 350 16.32 18.05 6.93
CA PHE A 350 15.63 17.31 7.97
C PHE A 350 16.60 16.56 8.90
N LEU A 351 17.56 15.82 8.34
CA LEU A 351 18.56 15.11 9.12
C LEU A 351 19.45 16.04 9.94
N GLU A 352 19.83 17.20 9.39
CA GLU A 352 20.57 18.25 10.09
C GLU A 352 19.76 18.84 11.27
N ARG A 353 18.44 18.96 11.13
CA ARG A 353 17.58 19.39 12.23
C ARG A 353 17.44 18.31 13.31
N LEU A 354 17.31 17.04 12.91
CA LEU A 354 17.25 15.93 13.85
C LEU A 354 18.57 15.78 14.65
N SER A 355 19.72 15.99 14.01
CA SER A 355 21.03 15.86 14.66
C SER A 355 21.27 16.88 15.79
N LYS A 356 20.51 17.99 15.82
CA LYS A 356 20.57 19.01 16.87
C LYS A 356 19.73 18.68 18.12
N ILE A 357 18.95 17.60 18.06
CA ILE A 357 18.08 17.18 19.17
C ILE A 357 18.88 16.21 20.04
N ASP A 358 19.00 16.55 21.32
CA ASP A 358 19.76 15.75 22.31
C ASP A 358 18.98 14.51 22.74
N LYS A 359 18.84 13.56 21.80
CA LYS A 359 18.27 12.22 22.04
C LYS A 359 18.62 11.25 20.92
N PRO A 360 18.64 9.93 21.20
CA PRO A 360 18.84 8.92 20.16
C PRO A 360 17.67 8.90 19.17
N ILE A 361 17.95 9.16 17.89
CA ILE A 361 16.98 9.07 16.79
C ILE A 361 17.55 8.15 15.71
N SER A 362 16.75 7.23 15.24
CA SER A 362 17.06 6.40 14.07
C SER A 362 16.09 6.69 12.96
N VAL A 363 16.61 6.98 11.76
CA VAL A 363 15.81 7.19 10.56
C VAL A 363 15.99 6.00 9.63
N VAL A 364 14.88 5.41 9.20
CA VAL A 364 14.83 4.40 8.15
C VAL A 364 14.20 5.06 6.93
N PHE A 365 15.03 5.38 5.94
CA PHE A 365 14.62 6.08 4.71
C PHE A 365 14.60 5.11 3.55
N TYR A 366 13.48 4.97 2.85
CA TYR A 366 13.31 3.99 1.79
C TYR A 366 12.30 4.46 0.73
N GLY A 367 12.47 3.98 -0.51
CA GLY A 367 11.49 4.16 -1.58
C GLY A 367 10.43 3.06 -1.57
N ASP A 368 9.30 3.32 -2.17
CA ASP A 368 8.19 2.36 -2.29
C ASP A 368 8.18 1.62 -3.62
N HIS A 369 8.35 2.32 -4.73
CA HIS A 369 8.36 1.74 -6.07
C HIS A 369 9.10 2.65 -7.06
N LEU A 370 9.37 2.13 -8.26
CA LEU A 370 9.83 2.95 -9.37
C LEU A 370 8.71 3.90 -9.81
N PRO A 371 9.05 5.14 -10.26
CA PRO A 371 8.07 6.01 -10.88
C PRO A 371 7.53 5.39 -12.17
N GLY A 372 6.23 5.50 -12.40
CA GLY A 372 5.56 4.97 -13.60
C GLY A 372 5.85 5.78 -14.88
N LEU A 373 7.08 6.25 -15.05
CA LEU A 373 7.48 7.09 -16.18
C LEU A 373 8.28 6.34 -17.24
N TYR A 374 8.84 5.17 -16.90
CA TYR A 374 9.72 4.44 -17.80
C TYR A 374 8.91 3.56 -18.75
N PRO A 375 9.04 3.71 -20.08
CA PRO A 375 8.45 2.75 -21.01
C PRO A 375 9.14 1.38 -20.87
N GLU A 376 8.43 0.32 -21.24
CA GLU A 376 8.94 -1.07 -21.14
C GLU A 376 10.33 -1.25 -21.78
N MET A 377 10.59 -0.54 -22.87
CA MET A 377 11.90 -0.58 -23.54
C MET A 377 13.07 -0.08 -22.66
N ALA A 378 12.81 0.73 -21.65
CA ALA A 378 13.87 1.23 -20.76
C ALA A 378 14.52 0.10 -19.96
N PHE A 379 13.84 -1.01 -19.78
CA PHE A 379 14.28 -2.15 -18.98
C PHE A 379 14.89 -3.28 -19.84
N LYS A 380 14.88 -3.17 -21.17
CA LYS A 380 15.30 -4.26 -22.08
C LYS A 380 16.80 -4.58 -22.09
N ALA A 381 17.65 -3.70 -21.57
CA ALA A 381 19.08 -3.86 -21.76
C ALA A 381 19.84 -4.53 -20.61
N VAL A 382 19.49 -4.38 -19.33
CA VAL A 382 20.23 -5.00 -18.20
C VAL A 382 19.38 -5.14 -16.93
N SER A 383 18.53 -4.17 -16.61
CA SER A 383 17.72 -4.19 -15.37
C SER A 383 16.49 -5.06 -15.46
N TYR A 384 16.06 -5.44 -16.66
CA TYR A 384 14.88 -6.26 -16.89
C TYR A 384 14.98 -7.67 -16.29
N THR A 385 16.18 -8.27 -16.32
CA THR A 385 16.46 -9.55 -15.63
C THR A 385 16.31 -9.43 -14.11
N HIS A 386 16.60 -8.28 -13.53
CA HIS A 386 16.40 -8.04 -12.10
C HIS A 386 14.94 -7.79 -11.73
N LEU A 387 14.18 -7.10 -12.56
CA LEU A 387 12.75 -6.88 -12.36
C LEU A 387 11.94 -8.17 -12.61
N ARG A 388 12.27 -8.94 -13.67
CA ARG A 388 11.60 -10.24 -13.94
C ARG A 388 12.02 -11.36 -13.00
N ALA A 389 13.21 -11.37 -12.44
CA ALA A 389 13.59 -12.34 -11.41
C ALA A 389 12.74 -12.21 -10.13
N HIS A 390 11.89 -11.19 -10.06
CA HIS A 390 10.95 -10.95 -8.98
C HIS A 390 9.49 -11.24 -9.34
N GLU A 391 9.20 -11.52 -10.63
CA GLU A 391 7.86 -11.92 -11.10
C GLU A 391 7.69 -13.46 -11.20
N THR A 392 8.75 -14.24 -10.99
CA THR A 392 8.72 -15.71 -10.93
C THR A 392 8.89 -16.22 -9.45
#